data_a72dc2c1198b2cfd191c6edb1557f2c1
#
_entry.id   a72dc2c1198b2cfd191c6edb1557f2c1
#
_cell.length_a   1.000
_cell.length_b   1.000
_cell.length_c   1.000
_cell.angle_alpha   90.00
_cell.angle_beta   90.00
_cell.angle_gamma   90.00
#
_symmetry.space_group_name_H-M   'P 1'
#
loop_
_entity.id
_entity.type
_entity.pdbx_description
1 polymer ?
#
loop_
_entity_poly.entity_id
_entity_poly.type
_entity_poly.pdbx_seq_one_letter_code
_entity_poly.pdbx_strand_id
1 'polypeptide(L)'
;MKKEKKITLLNWYIILQPIIDILTSLGVRYGSDSVTLGVVVRAVFVGIMAFYMMFFYHGKYEKIVKIYVAVISAYGLAFLANAALCSGTYTIITNVKMFIKMYYFLYVLLGFFCMYQQYRYVASDWLLVGVYCEYTISIFLSAITNTSFGTYDYGKGYCGWFYAGNEVGAIIAILAVVALFFAVKSEKKFVWIIIGFLCAFSGTYVGTKVPLLASAVAVIVLGFVCLIQKILYKTSSRNIIIRCVVILLAYCTLYMANSPARQNNGIMVTEHYEESVVEKEEALENEENIQQNKAYLVINWLLSNRLVYVEGTINRYCTGTVSEKLLGLGYSYTVGKEQNSNLIEMDFLALLFYHGIVGLMIYILPICFFAVYFIKALWKAIKKIFENESAIVYTYGILIGFACAAISGHVLIAPAVSIYIAILIIKLVDNSDNNLEMLK
;
A
#
# COMPACT_ATOMS: atom_id res chain seq x y z
N MET A 1 -15.80 -21.11 -18.85
CA MET A 1 -15.50 -19.76 -19.42
C MET A 1 -14.16 -19.84 -20.14
N LYS A 2 -14.05 -19.41 -21.41
CA LYS A 2 -12.80 -19.43 -22.18
C LYS A 2 -11.71 -18.60 -21.49
N LYS A 3 -10.42 -18.99 -21.65
CA LYS A 3 -9.25 -18.31 -21.05
C LYS A 3 -9.29 -16.78 -21.24
N GLU A 4 -9.52 -16.34 -22.47
CA GLU A 4 -9.58 -14.92 -22.83
C GLU A 4 -10.61 -14.12 -22.02
N LYS A 5 -11.83 -14.68 -21.83
CA LYS A 5 -12.88 -14.01 -21.03
C LYS A 5 -12.48 -13.82 -19.57
N LYS A 6 -11.75 -14.79 -18.97
CA LYS A 6 -11.24 -14.67 -17.60
C LYS A 6 -10.22 -13.54 -17.47
N ILE A 7 -9.27 -13.48 -18.42
CA ILE A 7 -8.23 -12.44 -18.47
C ILE A 7 -8.87 -11.06 -18.66
N THR A 8 -9.81 -10.94 -19.60
CA THR A 8 -10.52 -9.68 -19.84
C THR A 8 -11.27 -9.19 -18.60
N LEU A 9 -11.94 -10.10 -17.87
CA LEU A 9 -12.65 -9.76 -16.63
C LEU A 9 -11.70 -9.26 -15.54
N LEU A 10 -10.52 -9.88 -15.39
CA LEU A 10 -9.50 -9.41 -14.43
C LEU A 10 -8.96 -8.03 -14.80
N ASN A 11 -8.69 -7.77 -16.07
CA ASN A 11 -8.25 -6.46 -16.53
C ASN A 11 -9.33 -5.38 -16.25
N TRP A 12 -10.60 -5.68 -16.51
CA TRP A 12 -11.71 -4.79 -16.13
C TRP A 12 -11.79 -4.56 -14.64
N TYR A 13 -11.62 -5.60 -13.84
CA TYR A 13 -11.62 -5.46 -12.37
C TYR A 13 -10.51 -4.52 -11.89
N ILE A 14 -9.31 -4.59 -12.47
CA ILE A 14 -8.17 -3.75 -12.09
C ILE A 14 -8.39 -2.29 -12.53
N ILE A 15 -8.81 -2.05 -13.78
CA ILE A 15 -8.99 -0.69 -14.30
C ILE A 15 -10.18 0.03 -13.65
N LEU A 16 -11.18 -0.69 -13.18
CA LEU A 16 -12.34 -0.11 -12.52
C LEU A 16 -12.12 0.22 -11.03
N GLN A 17 -10.95 -0.13 -10.43
CA GLN A 17 -10.72 0.14 -9.02
C GLN A 17 -10.86 1.63 -8.64
N PRO A 18 -10.29 2.60 -9.40
CA PRO A 18 -10.46 4.02 -9.08
C PRO A 18 -11.93 4.46 -9.09
N ILE A 19 -12.72 3.96 -10.04
CA ILE A 19 -14.16 4.26 -10.13
C ILE A 19 -14.91 3.67 -8.94
N ILE A 20 -14.60 2.43 -8.55
CA ILE A 20 -15.17 1.78 -7.37
C ILE A 20 -14.85 2.60 -6.10
N ASP A 21 -13.64 3.14 -6.00
CA ASP A 21 -13.22 3.94 -4.85
C ASP A 21 -13.93 5.31 -4.81
N ILE A 22 -14.14 5.96 -5.95
CA ILE A 22 -14.95 7.19 -6.04
C ILE A 22 -16.39 6.91 -5.61
N LEU A 23 -17.02 5.86 -6.16
CA LEU A 23 -18.39 5.49 -5.78
C LEU A 23 -18.49 5.09 -4.31
N THR A 24 -17.48 4.44 -3.76
CA THR A 24 -17.37 4.13 -2.34
C THR A 24 -17.28 5.40 -1.49
N SER A 25 -16.46 6.35 -1.90
CA SER A 25 -16.31 7.65 -1.24
C SER A 25 -17.64 8.42 -1.18
N LEU A 26 -18.34 8.48 -2.31
CA LEU A 26 -19.66 9.11 -2.38
C LEU A 26 -20.68 8.38 -1.48
N GLY A 27 -20.65 7.04 -1.46
CA GLY A 27 -21.51 6.24 -0.59
C GLY A 27 -21.28 6.49 0.90
N VAL A 28 -20.02 6.63 1.33
CA VAL A 28 -19.66 6.95 2.72
C VAL A 28 -20.08 8.38 3.10
N ARG A 29 -19.86 9.35 2.21
CA ARG A 29 -20.12 10.77 2.50
C ARG A 29 -21.60 11.16 2.49
N TYR A 30 -22.39 10.52 1.61
CA TYR A 30 -23.80 10.87 1.38
C TYR A 30 -24.78 9.74 1.72
N GLY A 31 -24.30 8.56 2.14
CA GLY A 31 -25.09 7.38 2.45
C GLY A 31 -24.89 6.86 3.87
N SER A 32 -25.16 5.56 4.08
CA SER A 32 -24.93 4.89 5.36
C SER A 32 -23.55 4.23 5.39
N ASP A 33 -22.83 4.39 6.51
CA ASP A 33 -21.45 3.90 6.69
C ASP A 33 -21.31 2.37 6.85
N SER A 34 -22.40 1.62 6.96
CA SER A 34 -22.34 0.21 7.40
C SER A 34 -21.74 -0.73 6.36
N VAL A 35 -22.14 -0.64 5.08
CA VAL A 35 -21.62 -1.49 3.99
C VAL A 35 -21.52 -0.68 2.70
N THR A 36 -20.31 -0.39 2.27
CA THR A 36 -20.07 0.39 1.04
C THR A 36 -19.96 -0.51 -0.19
N LEU A 37 -20.19 0.07 -1.38
CA LEU A 37 -20.05 -0.62 -2.67
C LEU A 37 -18.67 -1.29 -2.79
N GLY A 38 -17.59 -0.59 -2.42
CA GLY A 38 -16.24 -1.14 -2.48
C GLY A 38 -16.04 -2.37 -1.62
N VAL A 39 -16.63 -2.42 -0.43
CA VAL A 39 -16.57 -3.60 0.44
C VAL A 39 -17.28 -4.77 -0.20
N VAL A 40 -18.49 -4.57 -0.77
CA VAL A 40 -19.26 -5.64 -1.43
C VAL A 40 -18.52 -6.18 -2.64
N VAL A 41 -18.08 -5.31 -3.56
CA VAL A 41 -17.40 -5.72 -4.79
C VAL A 41 -16.12 -6.50 -4.47
N ARG A 42 -15.34 -6.06 -3.47
CA ARG A 42 -14.10 -6.71 -3.06
C ARG A 42 -14.34 -8.02 -2.31
N ALA A 43 -15.38 -8.10 -1.48
CA ALA A 43 -15.78 -9.36 -0.83
C ALA A 43 -16.21 -10.42 -1.86
N VAL A 44 -17.01 -10.03 -2.86
CA VAL A 44 -17.39 -10.90 -3.98
C VAL A 44 -16.15 -11.36 -4.75
N PHE A 45 -15.20 -10.47 -5.00
CA PHE A 45 -13.97 -10.83 -5.69
C PHE A 45 -13.11 -11.82 -4.89
N VAL A 46 -12.99 -11.64 -3.57
CA VAL A 46 -12.33 -12.62 -2.68
C VAL A 46 -13.02 -13.97 -2.77
N GLY A 47 -14.36 -14.01 -2.72
CA GLY A 47 -15.13 -15.24 -2.89
C GLY A 47 -14.87 -15.93 -4.23
N ILE A 48 -14.83 -15.17 -5.33
CA ILE A 48 -14.50 -15.69 -6.67
C ILE A 48 -13.08 -16.25 -6.70
N MET A 49 -12.09 -15.56 -6.13
CA MET A 49 -10.71 -16.03 -6.08
C MET A 49 -10.56 -17.27 -5.22
N ALA A 50 -11.19 -17.31 -4.04
CA ALA A 50 -11.19 -18.50 -3.18
C ALA A 50 -11.82 -19.71 -3.90
N PHE A 51 -12.98 -19.52 -4.53
CA PHE A 51 -13.66 -20.55 -5.30
C PHE A 51 -12.82 -21.03 -6.48
N TYR A 52 -12.18 -20.10 -7.21
CA TYR A 52 -11.26 -20.45 -8.29
C TYR A 52 -10.07 -21.29 -7.79
N MET A 53 -9.42 -20.88 -6.70
CA MET A 53 -8.29 -21.61 -6.12
C MET A 53 -8.66 -23.01 -5.64
N MET A 54 -9.85 -23.17 -5.06
CA MET A 54 -10.30 -24.46 -4.53
C MET A 54 -10.74 -25.45 -5.60
N PHE A 55 -11.41 -24.99 -6.68
CA PHE A 55 -12.11 -25.88 -7.61
C PHE A 55 -11.55 -25.86 -9.04
N PHE A 56 -10.87 -24.80 -9.47
CA PHE A 56 -10.46 -24.63 -10.86
C PHE A 56 -8.96 -24.48 -11.07
N TYR A 57 -8.21 -24.25 -10.02
CA TYR A 57 -6.77 -24.22 -10.14
C TYR A 57 -6.18 -25.63 -10.15
N HIS A 58 -5.49 -25.97 -11.25
CA HIS A 58 -4.76 -27.21 -11.43
C HIS A 58 -3.33 -26.88 -11.86
N GLY A 59 -2.41 -26.79 -10.94
CA GLY A 59 -1.02 -26.42 -11.20
C GLY A 59 -0.06 -27.02 -10.19
N LYS A 60 1.22 -26.74 -10.35
CA LYS A 60 2.29 -27.26 -9.50
C LYS A 60 2.04 -27.10 -7.99
N TYR A 61 1.38 -26.04 -7.60
CA TYR A 61 1.15 -25.67 -6.19
C TYR A 61 -0.30 -25.97 -5.73
N GLU A 62 -1.07 -26.74 -6.48
CA GLU A 62 -2.49 -26.98 -6.23
C GLU A 62 -2.79 -27.39 -4.79
N LYS A 63 -2.11 -28.43 -4.30
CA LYS A 63 -2.33 -28.93 -2.92
C LYS A 63 -2.01 -27.88 -1.87
N ILE A 64 -0.89 -27.16 -2.02
CA ILE A 64 -0.45 -26.14 -1.05
C ILE A 64 -1.44 -24.99 -1.03
N VAL A 65 -1.89 -24.52 -2.19
CA VAL A 65 -2.87 -23.41 -2.29
C VAL A 65 -4.21 -23.82 -1.66
N LYS A 66 -4.73 -25.01 -1.97
CA LYS A 66 -5.98 -25.50 -1.38
C LYS A 66 -5.90 -25.63 0.14
N ILE A 67 -4.82 -26.23 0.66
CA ILE A 67 -4.59 -26.31 2.11
C ILE A 67 -4.53 -24.91 2.72
N TYR A 68 -3.81 -23.98 2.10
CA TYR A 68 -3.66 -22.66 2.62
C TYR A 68 -4.98 -21.86 2.64
N VAL A 69 -5.78 -21.94 1.58
CA VAL A 69 -7.13 -21.34 1.54
C VAL A 69 -8.02 -21.95 2.63
N ALA A 70 -7.95 -23.27 2.84
CA ALA A 70 -8.68 -23.93 3.93
C ALA A 70 -8.21 -23.47 5.32
N VAL A 71 -6.88 -23.29 5.51
CA VAL A 71 -6.30 -22.77 6.76
C VAL A 71 -6.78 -21.35 7.04
N ILE A 72 -6.75 -20.44 6.05
CA ILE A 72 -7.27 -19.06 6.23
C ILE A 72 -8.76 -19.11 6.61
N SER A 73 -9.55 -19.95 5.95
CA SER A 73 -10.99 -20.08 6.21
C SER A 73 -11.26 -20.62 7.60
N ALA A 74 -10.56 -21.67 8.03
CA ALA A 74 -10.67 -22.24 9.38
C ALA A 74 -10.22 -21.24 10.45
N TYR A 75 -9.12 -20.53 10.21
CA TYR A 75 -8.65 -19.46 11.07
C TYR A 75 -9.70 -18.33 11.17
N GLY A 76 -10.29 -17.91 10.05
CA GLY A 76 -11.34 -16.90 10.02
C GLY A 76 -12.54 -17.27 10.90
N LEU A 77 -12.99 -18.54 10.87
CA LEU A 77 -14.04 -19.03 11.75
C LEU A 77 -13.62 -18.99 13.23
N ALA A 78 -12.40 -19.42 13.54
CA ALA A 78 -11.87 -19.38 14.92
C ALA A 78 -11.72 -17.94 15.42
N PHE A 79 -11.22 -17.02 14.58
CA PHE A 79 -11.12 -15.59 14.87
C PHE A 79 -12.50 -14.98 15.19
N LEU A 80 -13.51 -15.23 14.35
CA LEU A 80 -14.85 -14.69 14.54
C LEU A 80 -15.51 -15.26 15.81
N ALA A 81 -15.31 -16.55 16.09
CA ALA A 81 -15.79 -17.18 17.32
C ALA A 81 -15.13 -16.56 18.56
N ASN A 82 -13.79 -16.37 18.54
CA ASN A 82 -13.07 -15.71 19.63
C ASN A 82 -13.54 -14.27 19.84
N ALA A 83 -13.67 -13.48 18.77
CA ALA A 83 -14.16 -12.11 18.85
C ALA A 83 -15.60 -12.04 19.41
N ALA A 84 -16.47 -12.96 19.01
CA ALA A 84 -17.84 -13.03 19.53
C ALA A 84 -17.89 -13.40 21.03
N LEU A 85 -17.01 -14.29 21.48
CA LEU A 85 -16.91 -14.70 22.88
C LEU A 85 -16.32 -13.59 23.77
N CYS A 86 -15.29 -12.88 23.26
CA CYS A 86 -14.60 -11.86 24.05
C CYS A 86 -15.30 -10.50 24.05
N SER A 87 -15.91 -10.11 22.93
CA SER A 87 -16.46 -8.75 22.72
C SER A 87 -17.97 -8.72 22.45
N GLY A 88 -18.62 -9.89 22.42
CA GLY A 88 -20.06 -10.02 22.18
C GLY A 88 -20.43 -10.20 20.70
N THR A 89 -21.59 -10.84 20.47
CA THR A 89 -22.07 -11.23 19.13
C THR A 89 -22.42 -10.04 18.24
N TYR A 90 -22.72 -8.86 18.81
CA TYR A 90 -23.00 -7.63 18.07
C TYR A 90 -21.79 -7.13 17.25
N THR A 91 -20.58 -7.58 17.60
CA THR A 91 -19.34 -7.18 16.92
C THR A 91 -19.03 -8.01 15.66
N ILE A 92 -19.78 -9.10 15.41
CA ILE A 92 -19.48 -10.06 14.32
C ILE A 92 -19.41 -9.38 12.96
N ILE A 93 -20.38 -8.50 12.63
CA ILE A 93 -20.43 -7.83 11.32
C ILE A 93 -19.16 -6.99 11.09
N THR A 94 -18.74 -6.24 12.10
CA THR A 94 -17.50 -5.43 12.03
C THR A 94 -16.28 -6.32 11.85
N ASN A 95 -16.17 -7.41 12.63
CA ASN A 95 -15.07 -8.35 12.55
C ASN A 95 -15.01 -9.08 11.20
N VAL A 96 -16.17 -9.49 10.63
CA VAL A 96 -16.25 -10.07 9.28
C VAL A 96 -15.77 -9.06 8.22
N LYS A 97 -16.28 -7.83 8.25
CA LYS A 97 -15.88 -6.75 7.33
C LYS A 97 -14.37 -6.52 7.38
N MET A 98 -13.80 -6.41 8.57
CA MET A 98 -12.38 -6.14 8.76
C MET A 98 -11.50 -7.36 8.42
N PHE A 99 -11.97 -8.57 8.73
CA PHE A 99 -11.31 -9.81 8.30
C PHE A 99 -11.19 -9.88 6.77
N ILE A 100 -12.27 -9.62 6.04
CA ILE A 100 -12.26 -9.60 4.57
C ILE A 100 -11.29 -8.55 4.05
N LYS A 101 -11.28 -7.34 4.64
CA LYS A 101 -10.35 -6.28 4.25
C LYS A 101 -8.89 -6.68 4.45
N MET A 102 -8.54 -7.22 5.63
CA MET A 102 -7.18 -7.62 5.98
C MET A 102 -6.69 -8.76 5.08
N TYR A 103 -7.47 -9.83 4.93
CA TYR A 103 -7.07 -11.01 4.18
C TYR A 103 -7.29 -10.89 2.66
N TYR A 104 -7.90 -9.80 2.19
CA TYR A 104 -8.06 -9.50 0.76
C TYR A 104 -6.74 -9.61 0.00
N PHE A 105 -5.67 -8.99 0.53
CA PHE A 105 -4.35 -9.03 -0.07
C PHE A 105 -3.88 -10.46 -0.36
N LEU A 106 -4.03 -11.37 0.59
CA LEU A 106 -3.58 -12.76 0.45
C LEU A 106 -4.39 -13.52 -0.61
N TYR A 107 -5.71 -13.37 -0.61
CA TYR A 107 -6.57 -14.01 -1.61
C TYR A 107 -6.25 -13.50 -3.02
N VAL A 108 -6.00 -12.21 -3.16
CA VAL A 108 -5.65 -11.60 -4.45
C VAL A 108 -4.26 -12.03 -4.89
N LEU A 109 -3.27 -11.99 -4.01
CA LEU A 109 -1.90 -12.42 -4.31
C LEU A 109 -1.85 -13.87 -4.76
N LEU A 110 -2.46 -14.77 -4.00
CA LEU A 110 -2.50 -16.19 -4.33
C LEU A 110 -3.35 -16.46 -5.58
N GLY A 111 -4.49 -15.78 -5.73
CA GLY A 111 -5.35 -15.89 -6.89
C GLY A 111 -4.61 -15.47 -8.18
N PHE A 112 -3.93 -14.34 -8.17
CA PHE A 112 -3.11 -13.89 -9.31
C PHE A 112 -1.92 -14.82 -9.56
N PHE A 113 -1.28 -15.35 -8.51
CA PHE A 113 -0.25 -16.36 -8.66
C PHE A 113 -0.78 -17.64 -9.34
N CYS A 114 -1.95 -18.14 -8.94
CA CYS A 114 -2.60 -19.27 -9.59
C CYS A 114 -2.96 -18.99 -11.06
N MET A 115 -3.45 -17.77 -11.35
CA MET A 115 -3.72 -17.33 -12.72
C MET A 115 -2.44 -17.24 -13.55
N TYR A 116 -1.34 -16.78 -12.96
CA TYR A 116 -0.03 -16.77 -13.59
C TYR A 116 0.45 -18.20 -13.89
N GLN A 117 0.43 -19.09 -12.90
CA GLN A 117 0.89 -20.46 -13.07
C GLN A 117 0.08 -21.24 -14.12
N GLN A 118 -1.23 -21.05 -14.17
CA GLN A 118 -2.13 -21.81 -15.03
C GLN A 118 -2.28 -21.20 -16.43
N TYR A 119 -2.30 -19.88 -16.52
CA TYR A 119 -2.63 -19.17 -17.77
C TYR A 119 -1.51 -18.23 -18.25
N ARG A 120 -0.41 -18.11 -17.51
CA ARG A 120 0.63 -17.09 -17.73
C ARG A 120 0.05 -15.68 -17.77
N TYR A 121 -0.96 -15.44 -16.92
CA TYR A 121 -1.57 -14.13 -16.82
C TYR A 121 -0.74 -13.20 -15.94
N VAL A 122 -0.36 -12.07 -16.51
CA VAL A 122 0.24 -10.95 -15.82
C VAL A 122 -0.47 -9.68 -16.28
N ALA A 123 -0.87 -8.83 -15.35
CA ALA A 123 -1.44 -7.52 -15.69
C ALA A 123 -0.43 -6.69 -16.48
N SER A 124 -0.85 -6.06 -17.58
CA SER A 124 0.06 -5.25 -18.39
C SER A 124 0.50 -3.99 -17.65
N ASP A 125 1.71 -3.48 -17.96
CA ASP A 125 2.16 -2.22 -17.37
C ASP A 125 1.30 -1.05 -17.79
N TRP A 126 0.80 -1.05 -19.02
CA TRP A 126 -0.15 -0.04 -19.51
C TRP A 126 -1.46 0.01 -18.71
N LEU A 127 -1.90 -1.14 -18.18
CA LEU A 127 -3.05 -1.19 -17.30
C LEU A 127 -2.76 -0.45 -15.99
N LEU A 128 -1.56 -0.65 -15.40
CA LEU A 128 -1.14 0.05 -14.19
C LEU A 128 -0.91 1.54 -14.43
N VAL A 129 -0.35 1.91 -15.59
CA VAL A 129 -0.21 3.32 -16.01
C VAL A 129 -1.59 3.96 -16.17
N GLY A 130 -2.56 3.26 -16.76
CA GLY A 130 -3.94 3.71 -16.88
C GLY A 130 -4.56 4.00 -15.52
N VAL A 131 -4.48 3.04 -14.60
CA VAL A 131 -4.96 3.21 -13.21
C VAL A 131 -4.28 4.40 -12.52
N TYR A 132 -2.96 4.52 -12.64
CA TYR A 132 -2.23 5.66 -12.09
C TYR A 132 -2.75 6.99 -12.64
N CYS A 133 -2.96 7.06 -13.96
CA CYS A 133 -3.52 8.25 -14.60
C CYS A 133 -4.93 8.55 -14.12
N GLU A 134 -5.80 7.56 -13.93
CA GLU A 134 -7.16 7.76 -13.42
C GLU A 134 -7.14 8.38 -12.02
N TYR A 135 -6.30 7.89 -11.08
CA TYR A 135 -6.15 8.50 -9.75
C TYR A 135 -5.63 9.94 -9.84
N THR A 136 -4.54 10.15 -10.57
CA THR A 136 -3.87 11.46 -10.62
C THR A 136 -4.67 12.51 -11.39
N ILE A 137 -5.36 12.13 -12.46
CA ILE A 137 -6.28 13.00 -13.21
C ILE A 137 -7.48 13.35 -12.34
N SER A 138 -8.04 12.40 -11.57
CA SER A 138 -9.15 12.67 -10.67
C SER A 138 -8.78 13.70 -9.61
N ILE A 139 -7.56 13.62 -9.03
CA ILE A 139 -7.06 14.61 -8.08
C ILE A 139 -6.88 15.96 -8.77
N PHE A 140 -6.27 15.98 -9.95
CA PHE A 140 -6.02 17.21 -10.70
C PHE A 140 -7.32 17.92 -11.10
N LEU A 141 -8.27 17.20 -11.69
CA LEU A 141 -9.55 17.76 -12.12
C LEU A 141 -10.37 18.26 -10.94
N SER A 142 -10.46 17.48 -9.86
CA SER A 142 -11.20 17.88 -8.67
C SER A 142 -10.59 19.11 -8.00
N ALA A 143 -9.27 19.25 -7.99
CA ALA A 143 -8.58 20.42 -7.45
C ALA A 143 -8.88 21.68 -8.29
N ILE A 144 -8.85 21.60 -9.63
CA ILE A 144 -9.16 22.74 -10.52
C ILE A 144 -10.62 23.14 -10.43
N THR A 145 -11.54 22.18 -10.34
CA THR A 145 -12.98 22.44 -10.26
C THR A 145 -13.45 22.78 -8.85
N ASN A 146 -12.56 22.84 -7.86
CA ASN A 146 -12.88 23.03 -6.45
C ASN A 146 -13.90 22.01 -5.91
N THR A 147 -13.90 20.79 -6.43
CA THR A 147 -14.78 19.69 -6.02
C THR A 147 -14.03 18.61 -5.24
N SER A 148 -12.72 18.80 -5.00
CA SER A 148 -11.90 17.85 -4.26
C SER A 148 -12.31 17.82 -2.79
N PHE A 149 -12.29 16.61 -2.23
CA PHE A 149 -12.33 16.46 -0.78
C PHE A 149 -10.96 16.80 -0.18
N GLY A 150 -10.95 17.28 1.06
CA GLY A 150 -9.73 17.54 1.82
C GLY A 150 -9.05 16.25 2.26
N THR A 151 -7.72 16.28 2.30
CA THR A 151 -6.93 15.15 2.85
C THR A 151 -7.03 15.12 4.38
N TYR A 152 -7.10 16.28 5.01
CA TYR A 152 -7.21 16.45 6.46
C TYR A 152 -8.36 17.40 6.80
N ASP A 153 -8.96 17.24 7.96
CA ASP A 153 -10.05 18.10 8.43
C ASP A 153 -9.56 19.51 8.76
N TYR A 154 -8.32 19.64 9.25
CA TYR A 154 -7.67 20.90 9.66
C TYR A 154 -6.41 21.24 8.85
N GLY A 155 -5.95 20.34 8.00
CA GLY A 155 -4.79 20.55 7.14
C GLY A 155 -5.16 20.88 5.70
N LYS A 156 -4.15 21.09 4.86
CA LYS A 156 -4.34 21.31 3.42
C LYS A 156 -4.01 20.04 2.66
N GLY A 157 -4.67 19.86 1.52
CA GLY A 157 -4.46 18.73 0.63
C GLY A 157 -5.69 18.37 -0.16
N TYR A 158 -5.48 17.73 -1.29
CA TYR A 158 -6.52 17.31 -2.22
C TYR A 158 -6.47 15.79 -2.37
N CYS A 159 -7.44 15.08 -1.79
CA CYS A 159 -7.55 13.63 -2.01
C CYS A 159 -8.42 13.26 -3.24
N GLY A 160 -8.75 14.26 -4.06
CA GLY A 160 -9.61 14.03 -5.21
C GLY A 160 -11.06 13.79 -4.80
N TRP A 161 -11.74 12.92 -5.51
CA TRP A 161 -13.08 12.45 -5.16
C TRP A 161 -13.03 11.18 -4.29
N PHE A 162 -11.86 10.83 -3.73
CA PHE A 162 -11.64 9.67 -2.90
C PHE A 162 -11.90 9.97 -1.42
N TYR A 163 -12.13 8.91 -0.63
CA TYR A 163 -12.45 9.07 0.78
C TYR A 163 -11.23 9.36 1.66
N ALA A 164 -10.17 8.56 1.47
CA ALA A 164 -9.00 8.56 2.35
C ALA A 164 -7.72 9.01 1.62
N GLY A 165 -7.17 10.17 2.02
CA GLY A 165 -5.95 10.72 1.44
C GLY A 165 -4.72 9.82 1.63
N ASN A 166 -4.64 9.08 2.74
CA ASN A 166 -3.54 8.15 3.02
C ASN A 166 -3.55 6.95 2.04
N GLU A 167 -4.74 6.37 1.75
CA GLU A 167 -4.86 5.27 0.78
C GLU A 167 -4.47 5.73 -0.63
N VAL A 168 -5.01 6.86 -1.06
CA VAL A 168 -4.69 7.46 -2.37
C VAL A 168 -3.20 7.81 -2.47
N GLY A 169 -2.64 8.40 -1.41
CA GLY A 169 -1.21 8.70 -1.32
C GLY A 169 -0.34 7.45 -1.47
N ALA A 170 -0.71 6.34 -0.84
CA ALA A 170 -0.02 5.07 -0.96
C ALA A 170 -0.13 4.47 -2.38
N ILE A 171 -1.30 4.54 -3.02
CA ILE A 171 -1.48 4.09 -4.42
C ILE A 171 -0.57 4.88 -5.36
N ILE A 172 -0.57 6.22 -5.23
CA ILE A 172 0.30 7.09 -6.02
C ILE A 172 1.76 6.71 -5.79
N ALA A 173 2.19 6.54 -4.54
CA ALA A 173 3.56 6.19 -4.18
C ALA A 173 4.02 4.86 -4.80
N ILE A 174 3.16 3.83 -4.77
CA ILE A 174 3.45 2.49 -5.30
C ILE A 174 3.51 2.50 -6.84
N LEU A 175 2.57 3.19 -7.49
CA LEU A 175 2.44 3.14 -8.95
C LEU A 175 3.26 4.21 -9.69
N ALA A 176 3.70 5.28 -9.00
CA ALA A 176 4.47 6.36 -9.62
C ALA A 176 5.69 5.86 -10.38
N VAL A 177 6.45 4.92 -9.80
CA VAL A 177 7.66 4.38 -10.40
C VAL A 177 7.37 3.65 -11.72
N VAL A 178 6.26 2.89 -11.78
CA VAL A 178 5.82 2.18 -13.00
C VAL A 178 5.41 3.18 -14.06
N ALA A 179 4.57 4.15 -13.71
CA ALA A 179 4.09 5.17 -14.63
C ALA A 179 5.23 6.04 -15.18
N LEU A 180 6.14 6.48 -14.32
CA LEU A 180 7.32 7.26 -14.71
C LEU A 180 8.28 6.46 -15.61
N PHE A 181 8.51 5.18 -15.30
CA PHE A 181 9.37 4.32 -16.11
C PHE A 181 8.90 4.25 -17.57
N PHE A 182 7.60 4.02 -17.77
CA PHE A 182 7.01 4.01 -19.10
C PHE A 182 7.01 5.39 -19.75
N ALA A 183 6.70 6.42 -18.98
CA ALA A 183 6.66 7.79 -19.47
C ALA A 183 8.03 8.26 -19.97
N VAL A 184 9.09 8.10 -19.17
CA VAL A 184 10.43 8.60 -19.54
C VAL A 184 11.05 7.83 -20.70
N LYS A 185 10.60 6.59 -20.96
CA LYS A 185 11.03 5.78 -22.12
C LYS A 185 10.18 6.01 -23.36
N SER A 186 9.01 6.62 -23.25
CA SER A 186 8.13 6.84 -24.38
C SER A 186 8.79 7.74 -25.45
N GLU A 187 8.66 7.36 -26.70
CA GLU A 187 9.10 8.20 -27.83
C GLU A 187 8.21 9.44 -28.00
N LYS A 188 6.95 9.37 -27.58
CA LYS A 188 5.99 10.47 -27.65
C LYS A 188 6.27 11.49 -26.54
N LYS A 189 6.74 12.69 -26.94
CA LYS A 189 7.13 13.76 -25.99
C LYS A 189 6.03 14.14 -25.01
N PHE A 190 4.79 14.22 -25.45
CA PHE A 190 3.68 14.61 -24.58
C PHE A 190 3.40 13.60 -23.46
N VAL A 191 3.70 12.30 -23.65
CA VAL A 191 3.44 11.26 -22.64
C VAL A 191 4.27 11.50 -21.38
N TRP A 192 5.58 11.70 -21.51
CA TRP A 192 6.43 11.94 -20.34
C TRP A 192 6.18 13.30 -19.69
N ILE A 193 5.76 14.32 -20.48
CA ILE A 193 5.41 15.64 -19.94
C ILE A 193 4.16 15.54 -19.09
N ILE A 194 3.09 14.92 -19.62
CA ILE A 194 1.81 14.77 -18.91
C ILE A 194 1.97 13.91 -17.65
N ILE A 195 2.53 12.70 -17.78
CA ILE A 195 2.68 11.81 -16.64
C ILE A 195 3.65 12.38 -15.61
N GLY A 196 4.74 13.03 -16.05
CA GLY A 196 5.69 13.70 -15.17
C GLY A 196 5.04 14.86 -14.40
N PHE A 197 4.23 15.68 -15.07
CA PHE A 197 3.45 16.74 -14.43
C PHE A 197 2.45 16.18 -13.43
N LEU A 198 1.64 15.16 -13.81
CA LEU A 198 0.67 14.53 -12.92
C LEU A 198 1.36 13.92 -11.69
N CYS A 199 2.55 13.34 -11.87
CA CYS A 199 3.37 12.82 -10.76
C CYS A 199 3.81 13.94 -9.81
N ALA A 200 4.37 15.02 -10.35
CA ALA A 200 4.81 16.15 -9.54
C ALA A 200 3.63 16.84 -8.83
N PHE A 201 2.50 17.00 -9.53
CA PHE A 201 1.28 17.58 -8.98
C PHE A 201 0.71 16.69 -7.85
N SER A 202 0.39 15.44 -8.14
CA SER A 202 -0.22 14.53 -7.14
C SER A 202 0.70 14.32 -5.93
N GLY A 203 2.01 14.16 -6.15
CA GLY A 203 2.99 14.02 -5.07
C GLY A 203 3.03 15.21 -4.12
N THR A 204 2.81 16.43 -4.62
CA THR A 204 2.87 17.67 -3.81
C THR A 204 1.51 18.16 -3.32
N TYR A 205 0.42 17.90 -4.05
CA TYR A 205 -0.91 18.45 -3.75
C TYR A 205 -1.81 17.52 -2.94
N VAL A 206 -1.54 16.20 -2.87
CA VAL A 206 -2.23 15.32 -1.92
C VAL A 206 -1.97 15.75 -0.47
N GLY A 207 -0.82 16.35 -0.19
CA GLY A 207 -0.53 16.96 1.10
C GLY A 207 0.03 16.00 2.16
N THR A 208 0.21 14.70 1.83
CA THR A 208 0.83 13.72 2.74
C THR A 208 2.31 13.48 2.40
N LYS A 209 3.10 13.04 3.39
CA LYS A 209 4.54 12.78 3.23
C LYS A 209 4.84 11.62 2.28
N VAL A 210 3.98 10.60 2.25
CA VAL A 210 4.18 9.36 1.50
C VAL A 210 4.28 9.60 -0.02
N PRO A 211 3.26 10.16 -0.70
CA PRO A 211 3.37 10.42 -2.14
C PRO A 211 4.42 11.46 -2.46
N LEU A 212 4.65 12.44 -1.56
CA LEU A 212 5.70 13.45 -1.73
C LEU A 212 7.07 12.79 -1.86
N LEU A 213 7.48 11.99 -0.88
CA LEU A 213 8.80 11.40 -0.83
C LEU A 213 8.95 10.26 -1.84
N ALA A 214 7.99 9.33 -1.89
CA ALA A 214 8.09 8.17 -2.76
C ALA A 214 8.13 8.54 -4.25
N SER A 215 7.30 9.49 -4.70
CA SER A 215 7.32 9.90 -6.11
C SER A 215 8.62 10.64 -6.48
N ALA A 216 9.15 11.50 -5.61
CA ALA A 216 10.43 12.18 -5.83
C ALA A 216 11.59 11.16 -5.89
N VAL A 217 11.64 10.22 -4.93
CA VAL A 217 12.65 9.16 -4.91
C VAL A 217 12.50 8.24 -6.13
N ALA A 218 11.29 7.96 -6.62
CA ALA A 218 11.10 7.19 -7.86
C ALA A 218 11.79 7.83 -9.05
N VAL A 219 11.69 9.17 -9.23
CA VAL A 219 12.38 9.89 -10.29
C VAL A 219 13.90 9.78 -10.15
N ILE A 220 14.41 9.92 -8.91
CA ILE A 220 15.85 9.80 -8.60
C ILE A 220 16.35 8.39 -8.92
N VAL A 221 15.65 7.36 -8.48
CA VAL A 221 16.01 5.95 -8.73
C VAL A 221 16.05 5.67 -10.23
N LEU A 222 15.05 6.10 -11.00
CA LEU A 222 15.03 5.91 -12.45
C LEU A 222 16.21 6.63 -13.12
N GLY A 223 16.48 7.88 -12.74
CA GLY A 223 17.64 8.63 -13.25
C GLY A 223 18.96 7.93 -12.93
N PHE A 224 19.11 7.42 -11.70
CA PHE A 224 20.30 6.71 -11.24
C PHE A 224 20.51 5.38 -11.98
N VAL A 225 19.45 4.58 -12.16
CA VAL A 225 19.51 3.33 -12.95
C VAL A 225 19.95 3.62 -14.37
N CYS A 226 19.38 4.64 -15.02
CA CYS A 226 19.78 5.04 -16.37
C CYS A 226 21.23 5.56 -16.44
N LEU A 227 21.71 6.25 -15.39
CA LEU A 227 23.09 6.68 -15.31
C LEU A 227 24.06 5.51 -15.20
N ILE A 228 23.78 4.54 -14.33
CA ILE A 228 24.56 3.31 -14.19
C ILE A 228 24.60 2.56 -15.53
N GLN A 229 23.47 2.39 -16.19
CA GLN A 229 23.40 1.72 -17.49
C GLN A 229 24.24 2.42 -18.55
N LYS A 230 24.21 3.77 -18.56
CA LYS A 230 25.05 4.53 -19.47
C LYS A 230 26.55 4.29 -19.22
N ILE A 231 26.95 4.18 -17.95
CA ILE A 231 28.35 3.96 -17.55
C ILE A 231 28.79 2.53 -17.86
N LEU A 232 28.00 1.53 -17.42
CA LEU A 232 28.37 0.12 -17.51
C LEU A 232 28.16 -0.47 -18.91
N TYR A 233 27.07 -0.10 -19.58
CA TYR A 233 26.64 -0.75 -20.85
C TYR A 233 26.72 0.20 -22.05
N LYS A 234 27.21 1.43 -21.87
CA LYS A 234 27.32 2.47 -22.93
C LYS A 234 26.00 2.73 -23.67
N THR A 235 24.86 2.54 -23.00
CA THR A 235 23.53 2.77 -23.58
C THR A 235 23.25 4.25 -23.81
N SER A 236 22.48 4.59 -24.85
CA SER A 236 22.09 5.98 -25.14
C SER A 236 20.91 6.42 -24.26
N SER A 237 21.17 6.68 -22.97
CA SER A 237 20.15 7.07 -21.98
C SER A 237 20.10 8.57 -21.67
N ARG A 238 20.83 9.42 -22.45
CA ARG A 238 20.92 10.87 -22.20
C ARG A 238 19.54 11.55 -22.13
N ASN A 239 18.65 11.23 -23.05
CA ASN A 239 17.31 11.84 -23.10
C ASN A 239 16.47 11.46 -21.87
N ILE A 240 16.60 10.21 -21.38
CA ILE A 240 15.87 9.74 -20.21
C ILE A 240 16.35 10.47 -18.95
N ILE A 241 17.67 10.63 -18.78
CA ILE A 241 18.26 11.38 -17.68
C ILE A 241 17.77 12.84 -17.69
N ILE A 242 17.76 13.49 -18.84
CA ILE A 242 17.27 14.86 -18.98
C ILE A 242 15.78 14.94 -18.58
N ARG A 243 14.96 14.00 -19.03
CA ARG A 243 13.53 13.93 -18.65
C ARG A 243 13.35 13.79 -17.14
N CYS A 244 14.12 12.91 -16.49
CA CYS A 244 14.11 12.76 -15.02
C CYS A 244 14.48 14.07 -14.32
N VAL A 245 15.52 14.78 -14.79
CA VAL A 245 15.93 16.08 -14.24
C VAL A 245 14.81 17.12 -14.40
N VAL A 246 14.18 17.20 -15.57
CA VAL A 246 13.07 18.14 -15.82
C VAL A 246 11.86 17.82 -14.92
N ILE A 247 11.50 16.55 -14.74
CA ILE A 247 10.42 16.15 -13.84
C ILE A 247 10.77 16.53 -12.39
N LEU A 248 12.01 16.31 -11.97
CA LEU A 248 12.47 16.66 -10.62
C LEU A 248 12.44 18.19 -10.39
N LEU A 249 12.84 18.98 -11.38
CA LEU A 249 12.73 20.44 -11.33
C LEU A 249 11.26 20.88 -11.23
N ALA A 250 10.35 20.30 -12.02
CA ALA A 250 8.92 20.57 -11.91
C ALA A 250 8.38 20.22 -10.52
N TYR A 251 8.84 19.10 -9.96
CA TYR A 251 8.51 18.67 -8.60
C TYR A 251 8.95 19.70 -7.56
N CYS A 252 10.21 20.15 -7.61
CA CYS A 252 10.75 21.17 -6.72
C CYS A 252 10.00 22.50 -6.88
N THR A 253 9.69 22.91 -8.11
CA THR A 253 8.94 24.15 -8.37
C THR A 253 7.55 24.10 -7.77
N LEU A 254 6.78 23.02 -7.99
CA LEU A 254 5.45 22.85 -7.41
C LEU A 254 5.49 22.77 -5.88
N TYR A 255 6.48 22.09 -5.30
CA TYR A 255 6.66 22.04 -3.84
C TYR A 255 6.93 23.44 -3.28
N MET A 256 7.83 24.20 -3.89
CA MET A 256 8.20 25.56 -3.45
C MET A 256 7.10 26.59 -3.70
N ALA A 257 6.17 26.34 -4.61
CA ALA A 257 5.01 27.19 -4.89
C ALA A 257 3.92 27.12 -3.81
N ASN A 258 4.32 26.88 -2.56
CA ASN A 258 3.42 26.81 -1.39
C ASN A 258 2.39 25.66 -1.48
N SER A 259 2.85 24.50 -1.94
CA SER A 259 2.00 23.31 -2.06
C SER A 259 1.43 22.86 -0.69
N PRO A 260 0.29 22.14 -0.68
CA PRO A 260 -0.27 21.56 0.54
C PRO A 260 0.74 20.71 1.33
N ALA A 261 1.56 19.92 0.67
CA ALA A 261 2.59 19.12 1.33
C ALA A 261 3.63 19.97 2.07
N ARG A 262 4.04 21.12 1.49
CA ARG A 262 4.95 22.05 2.14
C ARG A 262 4.30 22.71 3.36
N GLN A 263 3.04 23.14 3.22
CA GLN A 263 2.32 23.79 4.31
C GLN A 263 2.10 22.84 5.49
N ASN A 264 1.66 21.59 5.22
CA ASN A 264 1.45 20.59 6.27
C ASN A 264 2.76 20.20 6.96
N ASN A 265 3.88 20.10 6.22
CA ASN A 265 5.18 19.86 6.85
C ASN A 265 5.63 21.04 7.72
N GLY A 266 5.32 22.27 7.33
CA GLY A 266 5.58 23.46 8.14
C GLY A 266 4.79 23.46 9.46
N ILE A 267 3.50 23.19 9.41
CA ILE A 267 2.62 23.12 10.59
C ILE A 267 3.15 22.05 11.56
N MET A 268 3.42 20.84 11.10
CA MET A 268 3.94 19.76 11.95
C MET A 268 5.28 20.11 12.63
N VAL A 269 6.17 20.82 11.92
CA VAL A 269 7.45 21.25 12.51
C VAL A 269 7.23 22.29 13.60
N THR A 270 6.26 23.19 13.41
CA THR A 270 5.95 24.25 14.39
C THR A 270 5.30 23.68 15.66
N GLU A 271 4.31 22.80 15.49
CA GLU A 271 3.64 22.12 16.60
C GLU A 271 4.64 21.31 17.45
N HIS A 272 5.52 20.55 16.80
CA HIS A 272 6.57 19.81 17.51
C HIS A 272 7.60 20.69 18.21
N TYR A 273 7.90 21.86 17.63
CA TYR A 273 8.78 22.81 18.29
C TYR A 273 8.11 23.38 19.55
N GLU A 274 6.84 23.72 19.49
CA GLU A 274 6.07 24.21 20.64
C GLU A 274 5.92 23.13 21.74
N GLU A 275 5.54 21.89 21.36
CA GLU A 275 5.51 20.74 22.30
C GLU A 275 6.88 20.50 22.94
N SER A 276 7.96 20.54 22.16
CA SER A 276 9.32 20.32 22.67
C SER A 276 9.83 21.46 23.54
N VAL A 277 9.29 22.66 23.44
CA VAL A 277 9.60 23.81 24.32
C VAL A 277 8.85 23.66 25.64
N VAL A 278 7.58 23.29 25.62
CA VAL A 278 6.77 23.04 26.82
C VAL A 278 7.35 21.88 27.64
N GLU A 279 7.68 20.74 26.96
CA GLU A 279 8.34 19.61 27.63
C GLU A 279 9.75 19.94 28.17
N LYS A 280 10.47 20.88 27.53
CA LYS A 280 11.78 21.33 28.06
C LYS A 280 11.64 22.16 29.31
N GLU A 281 10.59 22.93 29.47
CA GLU A 281 10.33 23.68 30.71
C GLU A 281 9.95 22.75 31.87
N GLU A 282 9.26 21.61 31.59
CA GLU A 282 8.96 20.57 32.58
C GLU A 282 10.13 19.60 32.83
N ALA A 283 11.04 19.40 31.86
CA ALA A 283 12.14 18.43 31.91
C ALA A 283 13.47 18.98 32.47
N LEU A 284 13.55 20.27 32.80
CA LEU A 284 14.74 20.85 33.44
C LEU A 284 15.04 20.28 34.86
N GLU A 285 14.19 19.39 35.36
CA GLU A 285 14.38 18.72 36.66
C GLU A 285 15.12 17.37 36.62
N ASN A 286 15.36 16.73 35.44
CA ASN A 286 16.03 15.42 35.38
C ASN A 286 16.84 15.18 34.09
N GLU A 287 18.18 15.29 34.14
CA GLU A 287 19.09 15.14 32.98
C GLU A 287 19.10 13.72 32.31
N GLU A 288 18.78 12.65 33.03
CA GLU A 288 18.76 11.28 32.49
C GLU A 288 17.59 11.00 31.55
N ASN A 289 16.50 11.74 31.70
CA ASN A 289 15.32 11.58 30.84
C ASN A 289 15.43 12.26 29.42
N ILE A 290 16.40 13.15 29.24
CA ILE A 290 16.50 13.99 28.03
C ILE A 290 16.93 13.20 26.78
N GLN A 291 17.78 12.17 26.92
CA GLN A 291 18.22 11.37 25.76
C GLN A 291 17.18 10.34 25.31
N GLN A 292 16.44 9.74 26.24
CA GLN A 292 15.30 8.86 25.91
C GLN A 292 14.16 9.65 25.29
N ASN A 293 13.87 10.86 25.77
CA ASN A 293 12.86 11.74 25.21
C ASN A 293 13.17 12.19 23.78
N LYS A 294 14.41 12.49 23.43
CA LYS A 294 14.78 12.90 22.06
C LYS A 294 14.56 11.78 21.03
N ALA A 295 14.93 10.54 21.37
CA ALA A 295 14.72 9.41 20.49
C ALA A 295 13.21 9.12 20.31
N TYR A 296 12.43 9.18 21.38
CA TYR A 296 10.99 9.03 21.36
C TYR A 296 10.32 10.11 20.49
N LEU A 297 10.68 11.38 20.65
CA LEU A 297 10.16 12.50 19.88
C LEU A 297 10.46 12.34 18.39
N VAL A 298 11.69 11.96 18.01
CA VAL A 298 12.06 11.73 16.63
C VAL A 298 11.27 10.55 16.03
N ILE A 299 11.13 9.46 16.77
CA ILE A 299 10.37 8.28 16.33
C ILE A 299 8.88 8.63 16.21
N ASN A 300 8.31 9.33 17.19
CA ASN A 300 6.92 9.74 17.19
C ASN A 300 6.62 10.71 16.04
N TRP A 301 7.53 11.65 15.76
CA TRP A 301 7.45 12.52 14.58
C TRP A 301 7.50 11.74 13.25
N LEU A 302 8.41 10.76 13.13
CA LEU A 302 8.49 9.88 11.96
C LEU A 302 7.19 9.08 11.77
N LEU A 303 6.61 8.64 12.88
CA LEU A 303 5.36 7.86 12.91
C LEU A 303 4.11 8.74 12.93
N SER A 304 4.24 10.06 12.83
CA SER A 304 3.13 11.03 12.82
C SER A 304 2.18 10.84 14.02
N ASN A 305 2.73 10.82 15.24
CA ASN A 305 2.05 10.67 16.54
C ASN A 305 1.26 9.35 16.73
N ARG A 306 1.55 8.31 15.94
CA ARG A 306 0.83 7.03 16.01
C ARG A 306 1.17 6.18 17.23
N LEU A 307 2.32 6.42 17.88
CA LEU A 307 2.75 5.65 19.06
C LEU A 307 1.76 5.77 20.24
N VAL A 308 1.18 6.93 20.44
CA VAL A 308 0.21 7.19 21.52
C VAL A 308 -1.01 6.25 21.42
N TYR A 309 -1.52 6.01 20.20
CA TYR A 309 -2.65 5.10 19.98
C TYR A 309 -2.28 3.62 20.14
N VAL A 310 -1.02 3.28 19.95
CA VAL A 310 -0.53 1.90 20.05
C VAL A 310 -0.34 1.48 21.49
N GLU A 311 0.09 2.37 22.38
CA GLU A 311 0.44 2.06 23.77
C GLU A 311 -0.74 1.45 24.56
N GLY A 312 -1.92 2.04 24.48
CA GLY A 312 -3.13 1.49 25.11
C GLY A 312 -3.47 0.09 24.62
N THR A 313 -3.29 -0.17 23.32
CA THR A 313 -3.55 -1.48 22.72
C THR A 313 -2.48 -2.52 23.10
N ILE A 314 -1.20 -2.13 23.21
CA ILE A 314 -0.14 -3.00 23.71
C ILE A 314 -0.48 -3.50 25.10
N ASN A 315 -0.83 -2.59 26.00
CA ASN A 315 -1.18 -2.92 27.37
C ASN A 315 -2.38 -3.88 27.44
N ARG A 316 -3.44 -3.60 26.64
CA ARG A 316 -4.62 -4.48 26.55
C ARG A 316 -4.28 -5.86 25.99
N TYR A 317 -3.42 -5.94 24.97
CA TYR A 317 -3.00 -7.21 24.38
C TYR A 317 -2.11 -8.02 25.35
N CYS A 318 -1.17 -7.37 26.04
CA CYS A 318 -0.27 -8.03 27.00
C CYS A 318 -1.01 -8.58 28.20
N THR A 319 -2.06 -7.90 28.67
CA THR A 319 -2.92 -8.34 29.80
C THR A 319 -4.03 -9.28 29.36
N GLY A 320 -4.22 -9.49 28.06
CA GLY A 320 -5.27 -10.33 27.49
C GLY A 320 -5.10 -11.82 27.77
N THR A 321 -6.17 -12.57 27.56
CA THR A 321 -6.22 -14.04 27.67
C THR A 321 -5.33 -14.72 26.62
N VAL A 322 -5.04 -16.00 26.81
CA VAL A 322 -4.26 -16.77 25.83
C VAL A 322 -4.95 -16.81 24.47
N SER A 323 -6.29 -16.94 24.45
CA SER A 323 -7.05 -16.93 23.18
C SER A 323 -6.96 -15.59 22.45
N GLU A 324 -7.00 -14.46 23.17
CA GLU A 324 -6.80 -13.13 22.59
C GLU A 324 -5.38 -12.93 22.04
N LYS A 325 -4.35 -13.47 22.70
CA LYS A 325 -2.97 -13.43 22.21
C LYS A 325 -2.77 -14.29 20.96
N LEU A 326 -3.42 -15.45 20.89
CA LEU A 326 -3.30 -16.35 19.73
C LEU A 326 -4.18 -15.92 18.56
N LEU A 327 -5.44 -15.56 18.81
CA LEU A 327 -6.45 -15.27 17.78
C LEU A 327 -6.73 -13.76 17.60
N GLY A 328 -6.20 -12.91 18.49
CA GLY A 328 -6.35 -11.47 18.45
C GLY A 328 -7.51 -10.93 19.26
N LEU A 329 -7.47 -9.60 19.48
CA LEU A 329 -8.50 -8.85 20.22
C LEU A 329 -9.78 -8.63 19.39
N GLY A 330 -9.71 -8.83 18.06
CA GLY A 330 -10.77 -8.38 17.15
C GLY A 330 -10.76 -6.84 16.99
N TYR A 331 -11.78 -6.31 16.33
CA TYR A 331 -11.85 -4.88 15.98
C TYR A 331 -12.81 -4.06 16.87
N SER A 332 -13.40 -4.67 17.87
CA SER A 332 -14.37 -4.03 18.77
C SER A 332 -14.07 -4.45 20.21
N TYR A 333 -12.89 -4.09 20.71
CA TYR A 333 -12.48 -4.37 22.08
C TYR A 333 -12.55 -3.09 22.93
N THR A 334 -12.62 -3.27 24.24
CA THR A 334 -12.64 -2.15 25.19
C THR A 334 -11.26 -1.91 25.78
N VAL A 335 -10.90 -0.64 25.95
CA VAL A 335 -9.72 -0.19 26.71
C VAL A 335 -10.25 0.57 27.92
N GLY A 336 -10.06 0.03 29.12
CA GLY A 336 -10.67 0.57 30.35
C GLY A 336 -12.20 0.48 30.32
N LYS A 337 -12.90 1.62 30.45
CA LYS A 337 -14.36 1.70 30.37
C LYS A 337 -14.89 2.11 29.00
N GLU A 338 -13.99 2.50 28.09
CA GLU A 338 -14.34 3.01 26.77
C GLU A 338 -14.09 1.96 25.70
N GLN A 339 -15.00 1.89 24.72
CA GLN A 339 -14.78 1.08 23.53
C GLN A 339 -13.72 1.78 22.67
N ASN A 340 -12.65 1.07 22.29
CA ASN A 340 -11.63 1.66 21.42
C ASN A 340 -12.23 1.88 20.02
N SER A 341 -12.37 3.15 19.66
CA SER A 341 -12.83 3.58 18.33
C SER A 341 -11.69 3.83 17.35
N ASN A 342 -10.45 3.96 17.86
CA ASN A 342 -9.31 4.31 17.03
C ASN A 342 -8.61 3.04 16.53
N LEU A 343 -8.58 2.87 15.22
CA LEU A 343 -7.86 1.77 14.58
C LEU A 343 -6.35 2.08 14.58
N ILE A 344 -5.55 1.05 14.89
CA ILE A 344 -4.09 1.14 14.71
C ILE A 344 -3.81 1.27 13.23
N GLU A 345 -3.12 2.34 12.86
CA GLU A 345 -2.83 2.63 11.45
C GLU A 345 -1.64 1.83 10.90
N MET A 346 -0.72 1.34 11.76
CA MET A 346 0.41 0.50 11.33
C MET A 346 -0.06 -0.94 11.05
N ASP A 347 -0.10 -1.35 9.78
CA ASP A 347 -0.74 -2.60 9.35
C ASP A 347 -0.18 -3.86 10.01
N PHE A 348 1.14 -3.96 10.23
CA PHE A 348 1.73 -5.13 10.86
C PHE A 348 1.42 -5.21 12.36
N LEU A 349 1.36 -4.08 13.05
CA LEU A 349 0.92 -4.04 14.44
C LEU A 349 -0.58 -4.28 14.56
N ALA A 350 -1.37 -3.69 13.68
CA ALA A 350 -2.79 -3.97 13.57
C ALA A 350 -3.06 -5.48 13.36
N LEU A 351 -2.27 -6.11 12.47
CA LEU A 351 -2.37 -7.54 12.23
C LEU A 351 -2.06 -8.37 13.48
N LEU A 352 -0.99 -8.01 14.22
CA LEU A 352 -0.61 -8.70 15.45
C LEU A 352 -1.70 -8.56 16.53
N PHE A 353 -2.16 -7.34 16.79
CA PHE A 353 -3.08 -7.11 17.90
C PHE A 353 -4.51 -7.53 17.59
N TYR A 354 -5.00 -7.25 16.39
CA TYR A 354 -6.38 -7.60 16.04
C TYR A 354 -6.56 -9.06 15.66
N HIS A 355 -5.51 -9.68 15.05
CA HIS A 355 -5.56 -11.07 14.57
C HIS A 355 -4.67 -12.04 15.34
N GLY A 356 -3.92 -11.57 16.32
CA GLY A 356 -3.04 -12.39 17.16
C GLY A 356 -1.84 -13.00 16.41
N ILE A 357 -1.09 -13.80 17.16
CA ILE A 357 0.13 -14.44 16.63
C ILE A 357 -0.20 -15.41 15.49
N VAL A 358 -1.29 -16.17 15.59
CA VAL A 358 -1.67 -17.15 14.56
C VAL A 358 -2.05 -16.43 13.26
N GLY A 359 -2.85 -15.34 13.36
CA GLY A 359 -3.22 -14.54 12.19
C GLY A 359 -2.00 -13.90 11.52
N LEU A 360 -1.07 -13.36 12.32
CA LEU A 360 0.19 -12.80 11.84
C LEU A 360 1.04 -13.86 11.10
N MET A 361 1.20 -15.05 11.68
CA MET A 361 1.97 -16.13 11.07
C MET A 361 1.36 -16.59 9.73
N ILE A 362 0.03 -16.80 9.71
CA ILE A 362 -0.68 -17.13 8.47
C ILE A 362 -0.46 -16.02 7.43
N TYR A 363 -0.52 -14.75 7.83
CA TYR A 363 -0.39 -13.62 6.90
C TYR A 363 1.02 -13.50 6.30
N ILE A 364 2.05 -13.69 7.11
CA ILE A 364 3.46 -13.50 6.69
C ILE A 364 3.96 -14.66 5.81
N LEU A 365 3.44 -15.87 5.96
CA LEU A 365 3.93 -17.05 5.24
C LEU A 365 4.01 -16.87 3.71
N PRO A 366 2.99 -16.42 2.99
CA PRO A 366 3.09 -16.19 1.55
C PRO A 366 4.06 -15.08 1.19
N ILE A 367 4.13 -14.02 2.00
CA ILE A 367 5.06 -12.91 1.78
C ILE A 367 6.49 -13.44 1.85
N CYS A 368 6.81 -14.25 2.87
CA CYS A 368 8.11 -14.91 2.98
C CYS A 368 8.39 -15.86 1.81
N PHE A 369 7.39 -16.61 1.36
CA PHE A 369 7.55 -17.49 0.18
C PHE A 369 7.97 -16.69 -1.05
N PHE A 370 7.28 -15.59 -1.36
CA PHE A 370 7.62 -14.75 -2.50
C PHE A 370 8.95 -14.00 -2.30
N ALA A 371 9.27 -13.57 -1.08
CA ALA A 371 10.55 -12.95 -0.75
C ALA A 371 11.72 -13.92 -1.00
N VAL A 372 11.63 -15.16 -0.51
CA VAL A 372 12.66 -16.18 -0.72
C VAL A 372 12.78 -16.53 -2.21
N TYR A 373 11.65 -16.66 -2.92
CA TYR A 373 11.63 -16.88 -4.35
C TYR A 373 12.38 -15.78 -5.10
N PHE A 374 12.12 -14.55 -4.76
CA PHE A 374 12.75 -13.38 -5.36
C PHE A 374 14.25 -13.27 -5.01
N ILE A 375 14.63 -13.48 -3.75
CA ILE A 375 16.05 -13.46 -3.33
C ILE A 375 16.85 -14.50 -4.09
N LYS A 376 16.31 -15.72 -4.28
CA LYS A 376 16.97 -16.76 -5.08
C LYS A 376 17.15 -16.37 -6.56
N ALA A 377 16.15 -15.71 -7.13
CA ALA A 377 16.23 -15.22 -8.51
C ALA A 377 17.25 -14.07 -8.65
N LEU A 378 17.25 -13.12 -7.72
CA LEU A 378 18.23 -12.03 -7.66
C LEU A 378 19.67 -12.56 -7.51
N TRP A 379 19.89 -13.52 -6.61
CA TRP A 379 21.22 -14.08 -6.39
C TRP A 379 21.81 -14.68 -7.67
N LYS A 380 20.97 -15.35 -8.48
CA LYS A 380 21.39 -15.90 -9.78
C LYS A 380 21.64 -14.81 -10.83
N ALA A 381 20.90 -13.73 -10.77
CA ALA A 381 20.95 -12.65 -11.76
C ALA A 381 21.71 -11.39 -11.29
N ILE A 382 22.43 -11.45 -10.16
CA ILE A 382 23.03 -10.28 -9.52
C ILE A 382 23.97 -9.47 -10.44
N LYS A 383 24.70 -10.16 -11.33
CA LYS A 383 25.61 -9.52 -12.30
C LYS A 383 24.88 -8.74 -13.40
N LYS A 384 23.58 -9.03 -13.59
CA LYS A 384 22.71 -8.46 -14.62
C LYS A 384 21.56 -7.63 -14.07
N ILE A 385 21.59 -7.30 -12.77
CA ILE A 385 20.48 -6.64 -12.10
C ILE A 385 20.14 -5.28 -12.76
N PHE A 386 21.14 -4.54 -13.21
CA PHE A 386 20.95 -3.27 -13.90
C PHE A 386 20.56 -3.44 -15.38
N GLU A 387 20.64 -4.63 -15.96
CA GLU A 387 20.07 -4.92 -17.28
C GLU A 387 18.56 -5.06 -17.21
N ASN A 388 18.03 -5.46 -16.03
CA ASN A 388 16.62 -5.71 -15.80
C ASN A 388 15.94 -4.56 -15.05
N GLU A 389 15.75 -3.45 -15.75
CA GLU A 389 15.12 -2.26 -15.19
C GLU A 389 13.71 -2.51 -14.62
N SER A 390 12.92 -3.36 -15.29
CA SER A 390 11.56 -3.68 -14.84
C SER A 390 11.56 -4.35 -13.48
N ALA A 391 12.54 -5.23 -13.19
CA ALA A 391 12.67 -5.82 -11.87
C ALA A 391 12.95 -4.77 -10.79
N ILE A 392 13.80 -3.77 -11.07
CA ILE A 392 14.09 -2.67 -10.15
C ILE A 392 12.84 -1.84 -9.90
N VAL A 393 12.08 -1.52 -10.95
CA VAL A 393 10.83 -0.75 -10.88
C VAL A 393 9.79 -1.45 -10.02
N TYR A 394 9.54 -2.76 -10.27
CA TYR A 394 8.55 -3.51 -9.49
C TYR A 394 9.01 -3.69 -8.04
N THR A 395 10.30 -3.96 -7.82
CA THR A 395 10.87 -4.07 -6.46
C THR A 395 10.70 -2.78 -5.69
N TYR A 396 10.97 -1.63 -6.31
CA TYR A 396 10.77 -0.34 -5.69
C TYR A 396 9.31 -0.14 -5.24
N GLY A 397 8.34 -0.37 -6.13
CA GLY A 397 6.91 -0.24 -5.81
C GLY A 397 6.49 -1.16 -4.66
N ILE A 398 6.97 -2.41 -4.64
CA ILE A 398 6.72 -3.38 -3.56
C ILE A 398 7.32 -2.88 -2.23
N LEU A 399 8.59 -2.45 -2.23
CA LEU A 399 9.27 -1.97 -1.03
C LEU A 399 8.59 -0.72 -0.45
N ILE A 400 8.20 0.24 -1.30
CA ILE A 400 7.42 1.41 -0.87
C ILE A 400 6.09 0.98 -0.26
N GLY A 401 5.37 0.04 -0.89
CA GLY A 401 4.11 -0.47 -0.35
C GLY A 401 4.27 -1.08 1.03
N PHE A 402 5.27 -1.94 1.24
CA PHE A 402 5.54 -2.53 2.56
C PHE A 402 6.09 -1.52 3.58
N ALA A 403 6.91 -0.55 3.16
CA ALA A 403 7.37 0.53 4.04
C ALA A 403 6.17 1.39 4.51
N CYS A 404 5.25 1.73 3.61
CA CYS A 404 4.02 2.42 3.97
C CYS A 404 3.15 1.58 4.93
N ALA A 405 3.00 0.27 4.68
CA ALA A 405 2.28 -0.63 5.58
C ALA A 405 2.88 -0.68 7.00
N ALA A 406 4.21 -0.61 7.09
CA ALA A 406 4.91 -0.65 8.37
C ALA A 406 4.82 0.67 9.15
N ILE A 407 4.84 1.81 8.46
CA ILE A 407 4.99 3.15 9.08
C ILE A 407 3.66 3.91 9.13
N SER A 408 3.00 4.06 7.99
CA SER A 408 1.80 4.88 7.85
C SER A 408 0.49 4.10 7.82
N GLY A 409 0.57 2.77 7.57
CA GLY A 409 -0.59 1.89 7.49
C GLY A 409 -1.53 2.17 6.32
N HIS A 410 -2.73 1.60 6.39
CA HIS A 410 -3.75 1.69 5.33
C HIS A 410 -3.29 1.21 3.96
N VAL A 411 -2.45 0.18 3.93
CA VAL A 411 -1.92 -0.43 2.71
C VAL A 411 -2.38 -1.87 2.58
N LEU A 412 -2.01 -2.72 3.53
CA LEU A 412 -2.40 -4.15 3.50
C LEU A 412 -3.86 -4.35 3.91
N ILE A 413 -4.34 -3.55 4.88
CA ILE A 413 -5.76 -3.54 5.31
C ILE A 413 -6.67 -2.76 4.37
N ALA A 414 -6.10 -2.03 3.40
CA ALA A 414 -6.83 -1.29 2.39
C ALA A 414 -6.83 -2.08 1.07
N PRO A 415 -7.93 -2.76 0.71
CA PRO A 415 -8.04 -3.51 -0.54
C PRO A 415 -7.79 -2.67 -1.79
N ALA A 416 -8.08 -1.36 -1.74
CA ALA A 416 -7.80 -0.40 -2.80
C ALA A 416 -6.31 -0.29 -3.13
N VAL A 417 -5.45 -0.45 -2.12
CA VAL A 417 -3.99 -0.30 -2.23
C VAL A 417 -3.31 -1.64 -2.44
N SER A 418 -3.66 -2.63 -1.63
CA SER A 418 -2.96 -3.93 -1.55
C SER A 418 -3.02 -4.74 -2.84
N ILE A 419 -4.04 -4.54 -3.68
CA ILE A 419 -4.14 -5.17 -5.00
C ILE A 419 -2.93 -4.83 -5.88
N TYR A 420 -2.43 -3.60 -5.83
CA TYR A 420 -1.30 -3.18 -6.68
C TYR A 420 0.00 -3.81 -6.23
N ILE A 421 0.21 -3.98 -4.92
CA ILE A 421 1.36 -4.73 -4.39
C ILE A 421 1.31 -6.18 -4.87
N ALA A 422 0.14 -6.83 -4.78
CA ALA A 422 -0.04 -8.20 -5.26
C ALA A 422 0.29 -8.32 -6.76
N ILE A 423 -0.17 -7.39 -7.59
CA ILE A 423 0.14 -7.35 -9.03
C ILE A 423 1.65 -7.19 -9.26
N LEU A 424 2.31 -6.26 -8.57
CA LEU A 424 3.75 -6.02 -8.72
C LEU A 424 4.58 -7.25 -8.30
N ILE A 425 4.17 -7.97 -7.25
CA ILE A 425 4.81 -9.23 -6.84
C ILE A 425 4.72 -10.25 -7.97
N ILE A 426 3.56 -10.43 -8.61
CA ILE A 426 3.40 -11.38 -9.71
C ILE A 426 4.20 -10.96 -10.95
N LYS A 427 4.27 -9.66 -11.25
CA LYS A 427 5.13 -9.14 -12.32
C LYS A 427 6.61 -9.44 -12.06
N LEU A 428 7.03 -9.34 -10.81
CA LEU A 428 8.40 -9.65 -10.41
C LEU A 428 8.68 -11.15 -10.51
N VAL A 429 7.71 -12.02 -10.18
CA VAL A 429 7.79 -13.47 -10.37
C VAL A 429 7.94 -13.82 -11.85
N ASP A 430 7.09 -13.26 -12.72
CA ASP A 430 7.15 -13.47 -14.18
C ASP A 430 8.51 -13.03 -14.76
N ASN A 431 8.96 -11.86 -14.37
CA ASN A 431 10.26 -11.34 -14.78
C ASN A 431 11.42 -12.27 -14.33
N SER A 432 11.33 -12.83 -13.13
CA SER A 432 12.32 -13.75 -12.58
C SER A 432 12.32 -15.10 -13.30
N ASP A 433 11.15 -15.64 -13.65
CA ASP A 433 11.01 -16.89 -14.40
C ASP A 433 11.59 -16.75 -15.81
N ASN A 434 11.28 -15.64 -16.52
CA ASN A 434 11.80 -15.37 -17.85
C ASN A 434 13.34 -15.26 -17.87
N ASN A 435 13.94 -14.63 -16.84
CA ASN A 435 15.40 -14.56 -16.71
C ASN A 435 16.04 -15.93 -16.42
N LEU A 436 15.37 -16.79 -15.65
CA LEU A 436 15.87 -18.14 -15.37
C LEU A 436 15.78 -19.07 -16.59
N GLU A 437 14.82 -18.87 -17.48
CA GLU A 437 14.71 -19.59 -18.75
C GLU A 437 15.79 -19.17 -19.75
N MET A 438 16.17 -17.87 -19.77
CA MET A 438 17.27 -17.38 -20.62
C MET A 438 18.67 -17.82 -20.18
N LEU A 439 18.82 -18.31 -18.95
CA LEU A 439 20.10 -18.79 -18.39
C LEU A 439 20.27 -20.31 -18.51
N LYS A 440 19.29 -21.05 -19.04
CA LYS A 440 19.33 -22.49 -19.38
C LYS A 440 19.69 -22.70 -20.85
#